data_2142e35b9ca38fd320499e789a6c1554
#
_entry.id   2142e35b9ca38fd320499e789a6c1554
#
_cell.length_a   1.000
_cell.length_b   1.000
_cell.length_c   1.000
_cell.angle_alpha   90.00
_cell.angle_beta   90.00
_cell.angle_gamma   90.00
#
_symmetry.space_group_name_H-M   'P 1'
#
loop_
_entity.id
_entity.type
_entity.pdbx_description
1 polymer ?
#
loop_
_entity_poly.entity_id
_entity_poly.type
_entity_poly.pdbx_seq_one_letter_code
_entity_poly.pdbx_strand_id
1 'polypeptide(L)'
;CFRDMFRLIERNGWGIPAGIEVENHLMSEYKEGFLQAGVAFNFVHFCAPQNSQEKYAEPLNGAKKRSVIHKNHAGIGRFYGKGKWRTEYKKVSDEFNDTYEDREYFSFEQLVADDRRDSTEWNNTLHPNQKKYPGMTRWQVLMANINPTLRKYDKLTLSRFIGERVET
;
A
#
# COMPACT_ATOMS: atom_id res chain seq x y z
N CYS A 1 -7.95 -1.62 -2.21
CA CYS A 1 -7.06 -0.60 -1.61
C CYS A 1 -7.82 0.65 -1.16
N PHE A 2 -8.48 1.49 -2.00
CA PHE A 2 -9.21 2.67 -1.53
C PHE A 2 -10.33 2.34 -0.54
N ARG A 3 -11.10 1.29 -0.78
CA ARG A 3 -12.15 0.84 0.14
C ARG A 3 -11.61 0.55 1.55
N ASP A 4 -10.44 -0.09 1.65
CA ASP A 4 -9.82 -0.39 2.95
C ASP A 4 -9.26 0.87 3.62
N MET A 5 -8.71 1.81 2.85
CA MET A 5 -8.28 3.11 3.34
C MET A 5 -9.45 3.88 3.97
N PHE A 6 -10.60 3.97 3.29
CA PHE A 6 -11.77 4.67 3.83
C PHE A 6 -12.38 3.97 5.04
N ARG A 7 -12.38 2.63 5.07
CA ARG A 7 -12.78 1.87 6.27
C ARG A 7 -11.87 2.15 7.46
N LEU A 8 -10.57 2.30 7.22
CA LEU A 8 -9.62 2.65 8.28
C LEU A 8 -9.87 4.07 8.80
N ILE A 9 -10.08 5.03 7.90
CA ILE A 9 -10.42 6.42 8.23
C ILE A 9 -11.69 6.46 9.08
N GLU A 10 -12.73 5.75 8.67
CA GLU A 10 -14.01 5.69 9.38
C GLU A 10 -13.86 5.09 10.77
N ARG A 11 -13.21 3.93 10.91
CA ARG A 11 -13.02 3.25 12.19
C ARG A 11 -12.30 4.12 13.23
N ASN A 12 -11.39 4.97 12.78
CA ASN A 12 -10.63 5.85 13.65
C ASN A 12 -11.23 7.24 13.77
N GLY A 13 -12.36 7.52 13.13
CA GLY A 13 -12.98 8.84 13.16
C GLY A 13 -12.14 9.94 12.49
N TRP A 14 -11.21 9.59 11.61
CA TRP A 14 -10.33 10.55 10.94
C TRP A 14 -11.07 11.33 9.83
N GLY A 15 -10.41 12.37 9.33
CA GLY A 15 -10.80 13.02 8.08
C GLY A 15 -10.07 12.42 6.88
N ILE A 16 -10.52 12.80 5.68
CA ILE A 16 -9.87 12.43 4.43
C ILE A 16 -8.59 13.24 4.28
N PRO A 17 -7.47 12.64 3.84
CA PRO A 17 -6.28 13.40 3.45
C PRO A 17 -6.63 14.49 2.43
N ALA A 18 -6.04 15.66 2.57
CA ALA A 18 -6.30 16.75 1.64
C ALA A 18 -5.82 16.45 0.21
N GLY A 19 -4.75 15.66 0.10
CA GLY A 19 -4.20 15.24 -1.18
C GLY A 19 -3.79 13.79 -1.20
N ILE A 20 -3.63 13.28 -2.40
CA ILE A 20 -3.11 11.94 -2.67
C ILE A 20 -2.14 11.95 -3.83
N GLU A 21 -1.13 11.12 -3.72
CA GLU A 21 -0.18 10.82 -4.79
C GLU A 21 -0.47 9.43 -5.34
N VAL A 22 -0.58 9.31 -6.64
CA VAL A 22 -0.92 8.05 -7.31
C VAL A 22 -0.05 7.82 -8.54
N GLU A 23 0.15 6.56 -8.87
CA GLU A 23 0.83 6.21 -10.11
C GLU A 23 -0.08 6.43 -11.32
N ASN A 24 0.45 7.13 -12.34
CA ASN A 24 -0.33 7.51 -13.50
C ASN A 24 -0.86 6.30 -14.29
N HIS A 25 -0.03 5.28 -14.50
CA HIS A 25 -0.40 4.13 -15.31
C HIS A 25 -1.56 3.32 -14.73
N LEU A 26 -1.51 3.01 -13.43
CA LEU A 26 -2.51 2.17 -12.78
C LEU A 26 -3.80 2.91 -12.44
N MET A 27 -3.75 4.24 -12.37
CA MET A 27 -4.84 5.07 -11.87
C MET A 27 -5.43 6.01 -12.92
N SER A 28 -4.99 5.89 -14.18
CA SER A 28 -5.46 6.76 -15.26
C SER A 28 -6.98 6.68 -15.52
N GLU A 29 -7.56 5.49 -15.35
CA GLU A 29 -9.01 5.27 -15.51
C GLU A 29 -9.87 6.01 -14.49
N TYR A 30 -9.29 6.39 -13.34
CA TYR A 30 -10.00 7.09 -12.27
C TYR A 30 -9.87 8.61 -12.32
N LYS A 31 -9.12 9.16 -13.30
CA LYS A 31 -8.83 10.60 -13.40
C LYS A 31 -10.09 11.46 -13.52
N GLU A 32 -11.04 11.02 -14.33
CA GLU A 32 -12.27 11.75 -14.63
C GLU A 32 -13.41 11.44 -13.66
N GLY A 33 -13.10 10.82 -12.54
CA GLY A 33 -14.11 10.44 -11.56
C GLY A 33 -13.59 10.57 -10.15
N PHE A 34 -13.33 9.46 -9.52
CA PHE A 34 -12.91 9.39 -8.12
C PHE A 34 -11.64 10.21 -7.81
N LEU A 35 -10.67 10.23 -8.71
CA LEU A 35 -9.42 10.98 -8.57
C LEU A 35 -9.47 12.39 -9.17
N GLN A 36 -10.63 12.85 -9.60
CA GLN A 36 -10.80 14.25 -9.95
C GLN A 36 -10.64 15.12 -8.70
N ALA A 37 -9.83 16.17 -8.81
CA ALA A 37 -9.61 17.10 -7.70
C ALA A 37 -10.94 17.71 -7.21
N GLY A 38 -11.12 17.74 -5.89
CA GLY A 38 -12.35 18.20 -5.26
C GLY A 38 -13.42 17.12 -5.02
N VAL A 39 -13.33 15.95 -5.63
CA VAL A 39 -14.27 14.83 -5.38
C VAL A 39 -13.94 14.17 -4.04
N ALA A 40 -12.98 13.28 -4.01
CA ALA A 40 -12.52 12.64 -2.76
C ALA A 40 -11.40 13.44 -2.08
N PHE A 41 -10.49 13.98 -2.85
CA PHE A 41 -9.31 14.73 -2.40
C PHE A 41 -9.31 16.14 -2.95
N ASN A 42 -8.78 17.10 -2.20
CA ASN A 42 -8.66 18.48 -2.67
C ASN A 42 -7.69 18.60 -3.85
N PHE A 43 -6.63 17.80 -3.82
CA PHE A 43 -5.69 17.68 -4.93
C PHE A 43 -5.24 16.23 -5.13
N VAL A 44 -4.91 15.89 -6.37
CA VAL A 44 -4.38 14.58 -6.75
C VAL A 44 -3.15 14.81 -7.60
N HIS A 45 -2.04 14.23 -7.18
CA HIS A 45 -0.79 14.25 -7.93
C HIS A 45 -0.60 12.91 -8.65
N PHE A 46 -0.53 12.96 -9.97
CA PHE A 46 -0.20 11.80 -10.79
C PHE A 46 1.29 11.79 -11.08
N CYS A 47 2.01 10.88 -10.46
CA CYS A 47 3.46 10.78 -10.63
C CYS A 47 3.84 10.50 -12.07
N ALA A 48 4.85 11.21 -12.57
CA ALA A 48 5.38 10.98 -13.90
C ALA A 48 5.96 9.56 -14.03
N PRO A 49 5.75 8.88 -15.17
CA PRO A 49 6.36 7.59 -15.44
C PRO A 49 7.89 7.68 -15.30
N GLN A 50 8.50 6.68 -14.68
CA GLN A 50 9.96 6.58 -14.47
C GLN A 50 10.60 7.65 -13.57
N ASN A 51 9.84 8.54 -12.96
CA ASN A 51 10.36 9.49 -12.00
C ASN A 51 10.28 8.94 -10.57
N SER A 52 11.35 8.27 -10.14
CA SER A 52 11.42 7.70 -8.78
C SER A 52 11.53 8.77 -7.68
N GLN A 53 11.94 10.00 -8.02
CA GLN A 53 12.09 11.09 -7.05
C GLN A 53 10.74 11.67 -6.60
N GLU A 54 9.71 11.55 -7.42
CA GLU A 54 8.34 11.97 -7.08
C GLU A 54 7.57 10.93 -6.29
N LYS A 55 8.07 9.70 -6.17
CA LYS A 55 7.33 8.56 -5.58
C LYS A 55 7.74 8.31 -4.14
N TYR A 56 7.15 9.02 -3.20
CA TYR A 56 7.39 8.79 -1.76
C TYR A 56 6.99 7.38 -1.29
N ALA A 57 6.01 6.77 -1.94
CA ALA A 57 5.57 5.42 -1.62
C ALA A 57 6.61 4.34 -1.91
N GLU A 58 7.45 4.50 -2.94
CA GLU A 58 8.46 3.50 -3.30
C GLU A 58 9.53 3.28 -2.23
N PRO A 59 10.20 4.31 -1.69
CA PRO A 59 11.15 4.15 -0.60
C PRO A 59 10.51 3.54 0.64
N LEU A 60 9.28 3.93 0.98
CA LEU A 60 8.54 3.41 2.11
C LEU A 60 8.22 1.92 1.93
N ASN A 61 7.69 1.54 0.77
CA ASN A 61 7.40 0.15 0.44
C ASN A 61 8.68 -0.70 0.37
N GLY A 62 9.76 -0.15 -0.15
CA GLY A 62 11.07 -0.80 -0.15
C GLY A 62 11.60 -1.05 1.26
N ALA A 63 11.40 -0.13 2.19
CA ALA A 63 11.79 -0.28 3.57
C ALA A 63 10.92 -1.34 4.29
N LYS A 64 9.59 -1.29 4.12
CA LYS A 64 8.65 -2.31 4.63
C LYS A 64 9.02 -3.70 4.11
N LYS A 65 9.26 -3.81 2.81
CA LYS A 65 9.63 -5.06 2.16
C LYS A 65 10.88 -5.68 2.76
N ARG A 66 11.94 -4.92 2.95
CA ARG A 66 13.22 -5.41 3.49
C ARG A 66 13.13 -5.78 4.98
N SER A 67 12.41 -5.02 5.77
CA SER A 67 12.41 -5.18 7.23
C SER A 67 11.37 -6.16 7.76
N VAL A 68 10.26 -6.34 7.04
CA VAL A 68 9.14 -7.19 7.48
C VAL A 68 8.88 -8.31 6.48
N ILE A 69 8.54 -7.97 5.22
CA ILE A 69 8.08 -8.97 4.27
C ILE A 69 9.14 -10.04 3.98
N HIS A 70 10.40 -9.64 3.72
CA HIS A 70 11.47 -10.61 3.47
C HIS A 70 11.84 -11.46 4.69
N LYS A 71 11.60 -10.93 5.88
CA LYS A 71 11.83 -11.67 7.13
C LYS A 71 10.74 -12.71 7.35
N ASN A 72 9.49 -12.34 7.13
CA ASN A 72 8.34 -13.19 7.40
C ASN A 72 8.10 -14.22 6.29
N HIS A 73 8.53 -13.91 5.06
CA HIS A 73 8.32 -14.73 3.86
C HIS A 73 9.64 -15.06 3.19
N ALA A 74 10.57 -15.63 3.94
CA ALA A 74 11.87 -16.06 3.43
C ALA A 74 11.68 -17.06 2.28
N GLY A 75 12.28 -16.80 1.13
CA GLY A 75 12.18 -17.64 -0.06
C GLY A 75 10.97 -17.32 -0.97
N ILE A 76 10.12 -16.36 -0.61
CA ILE A 76 8.97 -15.95 -1.39
C ILE A 76 9.20 -14.55 -1.96
N GLY A 77 8.93 -14.41 -3.26
CA GLY A 77 9.04 -13.15 -3.96
C GLY A 77 10.46 -12.80 -4.45
N ARG A 78 10.58 -11.65 -5.09
CA ARG A 78 11.83 -11.23 -5.72
C ARG A 78 12.77 -10.60 -4.70
N PHE A 79 13.85 -11.29 -4.36
CA PHE A 79 14.92 -10.72 -3.57
C PHE A 79 15.95 -10.05 -4.49
N TYR A 80 16.10 -8.74 -4.39
CA TYR A 80 17.11 -7.97 -5.09
C TYR A 80 18.23 -7.58 -4.13
N GLY A 81 19.24 -8.44 -3.98
CA GLY A 81 20.50 -8.04 -3.38
C GLY A 81 21.51 -7.68 -4.47
N LYS A 82 22.29 -6.61 -4.32
CA LYS A 82 23.46 -6.38 -5.17
C LYS A 82 24.36 -7.62 -5.13
N GLY A 83 24.58 -8.27 -6.28
CA GLY A 83 25.47 -9.42 -6.41
C GLY A 83 24.91 -10.79 -6.04
N LYS A 84 23.65 -10.89 -5.62
CA LYS A 84 23.00 -12.19 -5.41
C LYS A 84 22.10 -12.55 -6.58
N TRP A 85 22.36 -13.69 -7.20
CA TRP A 85 21.53 -14.24 -8.26
C TRP A 85 20.17 -14.63 -7.68
N ARG A 86 19.13 -14.34 -8.43
CA ARG A 86 17.75 -14.72 -8.11
C ARG A 86 17.58 -16.22 -8.33
N THR A 87 17.82 -17.01 -7.33
CA THR A 87 17.53 -18.45 -7.40
C THR A 87 16.05 -18.73 -7.67
N GLU A 88 15.17 -17.85 -7.16
CA GLU A 88 13.73 -17.95 -7.36
C GLU A 88 13.30 -17.53 -8.78
N TYR A 89 13.98 -16.58 -9.40
CA TYR A 89 13.70 -16.17 -10.78
C TYR A 89 14.02 -17.27 -11.78
N LYS A 90 15.09 -18.03 -11.58
CA LYS A 90 15.40 -19.21 -12.39
C LYS A 90 14.30 -20.25 -12.34
N LYS A 91 13.69 -20.42 -11.16
CA LYS A 91 12.58 -21.36 -10.98
C LYS A 91 11.28 -20.91 -11.65
N VAL A 92 11.05 -19.59 -11.79
CA VAL A 92 9.85 -19.05 -12.46
C VAL A 92 10.02 -18.96 -13.97
N SER A 93 11.24 -18.81 -14.47
CA SER A 93 11.50 -18.72 -15.92
C SER A 93 11.66 -20.07 -16.62
N ASP A 94 11.81 -21.16 -15.90
CA ASP A 94 11.81 -22.51 -16.43
C ASP A 94 10.38 -23.01 -16.71
N GLU A 95 9.65 -22.27 -17.55
CA GLU A 95 8.32 -22.67 -18.05
C GLU A 95 8.35 -23.99 -18.84
N PHE A 96 9.53 -24.41 -19.28
CA PHE A 96 9.72 -25.62 -20.10
C PHE A 96 10.12 -26.88 -19.31
N ASN A 97 10.44 -26.74 -18.04
CA ASN A 97 10.79 -27.88 -17.20
C ASN A 97 9.73 -28.05 -16.13
N ASP A 98 8.68 -28.76 -16.38
CA ASP A 98 7.62 -29.35 -15.51
C ASP A 98 7.69 -29.17 -13.96
N THR A 99 8.51 -28.26 -13.48
CA THR A 99 8.67 -27.93 -12.06
C THR A 99 7.59 -27.02 -11.52
N TYR A 100 6.59 -26.70 -12.34
CA TYR A 100 5.44 -25.88 -11.93
C TYR A 100 4.48 -26.66 -11.03
N GLU A 101 4.45 -27.96 -11.09
CA GLU A 101 3.46 -28.80 -10.38
C GLU A 101 3.74 -28.94 -8.88
N ASP A 102 4.97 -28.70 -8.43
CA ASP A 102 5.36 -28.86 -7.01
C ASP A 102 5.32 -27.56 -6.20
N ARG A 103 4.76 -26.45 -6.73
CA ARG A 103 4.72 -25.19 -6.01
C ARG A 103 3.38 -25.01 -5.32
N GLU A 104 3.41 -24.94 -4.02
CA GLU A 104 2.31 -24.39 -3.24
C GLU A 104 2.19 -22.88 -3.51
N TYR A 105 1.14 -22.50 -4.24
CA TYR A 105 0.76 -21.10 -4.38
C TYR A 105 -0.15 -20.72 -3.22
N PHE A 106 0.10 -19.56 -2.64
CA PHE A 106 -0.80 -19.03 -1.62
C PHE A 106 -2.15 -18.68 -2.25
N SER A 107 -3.22 -18.96 -1.53
CA SER A 107 -4.53 -18.45 -1.91
C SER A 107 -4.57 -16.92 -1.82
N PHE A 108 -5.51 -16.30 -2.51
CA PHE A 108 -5.69 -14.85 -2.44
C PHE A 108 -5.99 -14.40 -1.00
N GLU A 109 -6.78 -15.18 -0.28
CA GLU A 109 -7.13 -14.92 1.12
C GLU A 109 -5.89 -14.96 2.02
N GLN A 110 -5.02 -15.94 1.78
CA GLN A 110 -3.74 -16.04 2.51
C GLN A 110 -2.85 -14.84 2.24
N LEU A 111 -2.71 -14.43 0.99
CA LEU A 111 -1.92 -13.25 0.61
C LEU A 111 -2.45 -11.97 1.26
N VAL A 112 -3.78 -11.80 1.30
CA VAL A 112 -4.41 -10.66 1.96
C VAL A 112 -4.20 -10.69 3.48
N ALA A 113 -4.31 -11.87 4.09
CA ALA A 113 -4.07 -12.03 5.53
C ALA A 113 -2.61 -11.73 5.89
N ASP A 114 -1.67 -12.21 5.09
CA ASP A 114 -0.24 -11.96 5.26
C ASP A 114 0.12 -10.49 5.09
N ASP A 115 -0.39 -9.80 4.06
CA ASP A 115 -0.13 -8.36 3.89
C ASP A 115 -0.71 -7.53 5.05
N ARG A 116 -1.87 -7.89 5.59
CA ARG A 116 -2.44 -7.23 6.78
C ARG A 116 -1.57 -7.44 8.00
N ARG A 117 -1.08 -8.65 8.24
CA ARG A 117 -0.16 -8.97 9.33
C ARG A 117 1.14 -8.17 9.20
N ASP A 118 1.76 -8.22 8.03
CA ASP A 118 3.02 -7.51 7.74
C ASP A 118 2.87 -5.99 7.86
N SER A 119 1.73 -5.45 7.42
CA SER A 119 1.42 -4.04 7.57
C SER A 119 1.25 -3.65 9.04
N THR A 120 0.63 -4.52 9.83
CA THR A 120 0.47 -4.31 11.29
C THR A 120 1.83 -4.37 11.98
N GLU A 121 2.66 -5.35 11.67
CA GLU A 121 4.01 -5.46 12.21
C GLU A 121 4.84 -4.22 11.85
N TRP A 122 4.82 -3.80 10.57
CA TRP A 122 5.52 -2.59 10.12
C TRP A 122 5.08 -1.34 10.89
N ASN A 123 3.79 -1.15 11.06
CA ASN A 123 3.24 -0.01 11.78
C ASN A 123 3.66 0.02 13.25
N ASN A 124 3.87 -1.15 13.86
CA ASN A 124 4.31 -1.30 15.24
C ASN A 124 5.84 -1.28 15.40
N THR A 125 6.62 -1.18 14.33
CA THR A 125 8.08 -0.95 14.46
C THR A 125 8.36 0.51 14.84
N LEU A 126 9.51 0.73 15.49
CA LEU A 126 9.92 2.06 15.90
C LEU A 126 10.00 3.02 14.70
N HIS A 127 9.56 4.25 14.91
CA HIS A 127 9.68 5.30 13.90
C HIS A 127 11.17 5.58 13.60
N PRO A 128 11.57 5.74 12.33
CA PRO A 128 13.00 5.90 11.99
C PRO A 128 13.65 7.13 12.60
N ASN A 129 12.88 8.19 12.84
CA ASN A 129 13.38 9.40 13.49
C ASN A 129 13.17 9.33 15.01
N GLN A 130 13.95 8.49 15.69
CA GLN A 130 13.90 8.36 17.14
C GLN A 130 14.41 9.61 17.88
N LYS A 131 15.15 10.49 17.21
CA LYS A 131 15.56 11.79 17.79
C LYS A 131 14.33 12.68 18.01
N LYS A 132 13.38 12.67 17.08
CA LYS A 132 12.15 13.47 17.16
C LYS A 132 11.04 12.76 17.92
N TYR A 133 10.97 11.44 17.81
CA TYR A 133 9.90 10.60 18.37
C TYR A 133 10.48 9.44 19.19
N PRO A 134 11.09 9.73 20.35
CA PRO A 134 11.79 8.72 21.15
C PRO A 134 10.81 7.67 21.67
N GLY A 135 11.11 6.39 21.43
CA GLY A 135 10.31 5.25 21.87
C GLY A 135 8.98 5.04 21.14
N MET A 136 8.60 5.93 20.22
CA MET A 136 7.32 5.82 19.52
C MET A 136 7.42 4.94 18.28
N THR A 137 6.38 4.12 18.07
CA THR A 137 6.18 3.36 16.83
C THR A 137 5.67 4.26 15.70
N ARG A 138 5.74 3.78 14.46
CA ARG A 138 5.16 4.48 13.30
C ARG A 138 3.68 4.78 13.49
N TRP A 139 2.94 3.81 14.03
CA TRP A 139 1.52 3.98 14.31
C TRP A 139 1.26 5.05 15.37
N GLN A 140 2.02 5.04 16.45
CA GLN A 140 1.88 6.05 17.51
C GLN A 140 2.20 7.45 17.00
N VAL A 141 3.23 7.59 16.16
CA VAL A 141 3.55 8.89 15.54
C VAL A 141 2.41 9.35 14.63
N LEU A 142 1.84 8.45 13.82
CA LEU A 142 0.68 8.79 12.98
C LEU A 142 -0.49 9.28 13.85
N MET A 143 -0.86 8.52 14.88
CA MET A 143 -1.97 8.87 15.78
C MET A 143 -1.78 10.22 16.48
N ALA A 144 -0.55 10.51 16.91
CA ALA A 144 -0.25 11.77 17.59
C ALA A 144 -0.23 12.99 16.65
N ASN A 145 -0.12 12.77 15.33
CA ASN A 145 0.01 13.85 14.34
C ASN A 145 -1.16 13.92 13.34
N ILE A 146 -2.24 13.19 13.58
CA ILE A 146 -3.43 13.30 12.74
C ILE A 146 -4.01 14.71 12.88
N ASN A 147 -4.20 15.36 11.74
CA ASN A 147 -4.82 16.68 11.71
C ASN A 147 -6.34 16.56 12.01
N PRO A 148 -6.83 17.14 13.12
CA PRO A 148 -8.25 17.03 13.48
C PRO A 148 -9.17 17.87 12.59
N THR A 149 -8.62 18.81 11.80
CA THR A 149 -9.40 19.70 10.93
C THR A 149 -9.64 19.14 9.52
N LEU A 150 -9.17 17.90 9.24
CA LEU A 150 -9.42 17.25 7.97
C LEU A 150 -10.93 17.05 7.74
N ARG A 151 -11.35 17.31 6.50
CA ARG A 151 -12.74 17.15 6.07
C ARG A 151 -13.21 15.71 6.29
N LYS A 152 -14.36 15.54 6.91
CA LYS A 152 -15.03 14.23 6.95
C LYS A 152 -15.55 13.90 5.56
N TYR A 153 -15.50 12.63 5.19
CA TYR A 153 -16.02 12.21 3.90
C TYR A 153 -17.54 11.96 3.96
N ASP A 154 -18.17 12.15 2.83
CA ASP A 154 -19.55 11.76 2.62
C ASP A 154 -19.61 10.37 1.98
N LYS A 155 -20.20 9.41 2.70
CA LYS A 155 -20.36 8.03 2.25
C LYS A 155 -21.15 7.91 0.95
N LEU A 156 -22.19 8.74 0.78
CA LEU A 156 -23.03 8.71 -0.42
C LEU A 156 -22.25 9.16 -1.66
N THR A 157 -21.45 10.20 -1.51
CA THR A 157 -20.57 10.67 -2.60
C THR A 157 -19.56 9.59 -2.97
N LEU A 158 -18.92 8.95 -1.98
CA LEU A 158 -17.92 7.92 -2.24
C LEU A 158 -18.50 6.63 -2.79
N SER A 159 -19.69 6.22 -2.39
CA SER A 159 -20.34 4.99 -2.86
C SER A 159 -20.54 4.96 -4.37
N ARG A 160 -20.68 6.13 -5.01
CA ARG A 160 -20.80 6.25 -6.47
C ARG A 160 -19.55 5.77 -7.22
N PHE A 161 -18.38 5.79 -6.56
CA PHE A 161 -17.10 5.49 -7.19
C PHE A 161 -16.49 4.19 -6.70
N ILE A 162 -16.75 3.78 -5.47
CA ILE A 162 -16.13 2.61 -4.82
C ILE A 162 -17.12 1.61 -4.24
N GLY A 163 -18.41 1.82 -4.47
CA GLY A 163 -19.47 0.86 -4.13
C GLY A 163 -19.52 -0.33 -5.07
N GLU A 164 -20.15 -1.42 -4.65
CA GLU A 164 -20.57 -2.48 -5.55
C GLU A 164 -21.88 -2.07 -6.21
N ARG A 165 -22.00 -2.26 -7.53
CA ARG A 165 -23.29 -2.16 -8.21
C ARG A 165 -24.08 -3.41 -7.86
N VAL A 166 -25.18 -3.22 -7.17
CA VAL A 166 -26.19 -4.26 -7.02
C VAL A 166 -27.23 -3.99 -8.11
N GLU A 167 -27.33 -4.89 -9.06
CA GLU A 167 -28.46 -4.89 -10.02
C GLU A 167 -29.68 -5.34 -9.24
N THR A 168 -30.69 -4.47 -9.16
CA THR A 168 -32.01 -4.76 -8.57
C THR A 168 -32.97 -5.20 -9.66
#